data_23d0293da402af9a48351aa14512fffd
#
_entry.id   23d0293da402af9a48351aa14512fffd
#
_cell.length_a   1.000
_cell.length_b   1.000
_cell.length_c   1.000
_cell.angle_alpha   90.00
_cell.angle_beta   90.00
_cell.angle_gamma   90.00
#
_symmetry.space_group_name_H-M   'P 1'
#
loop_
_entity.id
_entity.type
_entity.pdbx_description
1 polymer ?
#
loop_
_entity_poly.entity_id
_entity_poly.type
_entity_poly.pdbx_seq_one_letter_code
_entity_poly.pdbx_strand_id
1 'polypeptide(L)'
;DVYEKALEWAKEYDNELADLLKDKEYALKVFGIERGNKKPRKDIAKWSDVKENISYMYDSEFYNNVQEYPYQPAISDKEDISKILDLYIEKYYDENDDKQTWFDKIKDVAEEMGYAKEVKEFKANPGMYKAHVGDVSTVLRVALTARTNTPDMYEIMQVLGKDRIAKRFEIAKENLK
;
A
#
# COMPACT_ATOMS: atom_id res chain seq x y z
N ASP A 1 23.93 1.05 -10.71
CA ASP A 1 22.49 1.30 -10.70
C ASP A 1 21.73 0.01 -10.43
N VAL A 2 20.80 0.06 -9.46
CA VAL A 2 20.02 -1.10 -9.02
C VAL A 2 19.19 -1.66 -10.18
N TYR A 3 18.53 -0.80 -10.95
CA TYR A 3 17.71 -1.23 -12.08
C TYR A 3 18.50 -2.04 -13.10
N GLU A 4 19.64 -1.51 -13.55
CA GLU A 4 20.45 -2.17 -14.57
C GLU A 4 20.95 -3.53 -14.09
N LYS A 5 21.42 -3.60 -12.85
CA LYS A 5 21.90 -4.85 -12.24
C LYS A 5 20.77 -5.86 -12.04
N ALA A 6 19.59 -5.39 -11.62
CA ALA A 6 18.41 -6.26 -11.47
C ALA A 6 17.98 -6.84 -12.83
N LEU A 7 17.93 -6.00 -13.86
CA LEU A 7 17.56 -6.43 -15.21
C LEU A 7 18.58 -7.43 -15.78
N GLU A 8 19.86 -7.18 -15.61
CA GLU A 8 20.93 -8.08 -16.06
C GLU A 8 20.79 -9.46 -15.39
N TRP A 9 20.62 -9.47 -14.07
CA TRP A 9 20.39 -10.71 -13.33
C TRP A 9 19.13 -11.43 -13.79
N ALA A 10 18.03 -10.69 -13.97
CA ALA A 10 16.74 -11.25 -14.36
C ALA A 10 16.77 -11.89 -15.76
N LYS A 11 17.45 -11.28 -16.71
CA LYS A 11 17.60 -11.84 -18.05
C LYS A 11 18.26 -13.21 -18.05
N GLU A 12 19.15 -13.44 -17.09
CA GLU A 12 19.87 -14.70 -16.96
C GLU A 12 19.10 -15.74 -16.14
N TYR A 13 18.45 -15.31 -15.05
CA TYR A 13 17.91 -16.22 -14.03
C TYR A 13 16.40 -16.18 -13.84
N ASP A 14 15.69 -15.13 -14.28
CA ASP A 14 14.26 -14.98 -14.03
C ASP A 14 13.57 -14.19 -15.16
N ASN A 15 13.07 -14.91 -16.15
CA ASN A 15 12.44 -14.30 -17.31
C ASN A 15 11.16 -13.51 -16.97
N GLU A 16 10.40 -13.93 -15.96
CA GLU A 16 9.19 -13.21 -15.53
C GLU A 16 9.56 -11.85 -14.95
N LEU A 17 10.61 -11.80 -14.12
CA LEU A 17 11.11 -10.54 -13.60
C LEU A 17 11.66 -9.65 -14.72
N ALA A 18 12.39 -10.23 -15.66
CA ALA A 18 12.90 -9.48 -16.81
C ALA A 18 11.76 -8.83 -17.61
N ASP A 19 10.64 -9.52 -17.77
CA ASP A 19 9.47 -8.97 -18.44
C ASP A 19 8.84 -7.81 -17.67
N LEU A 20 8.76 -7.90 -16.34
CA LEU A 20 8.28 -6.79 -15.51
C LEU A 20 9.18 -5.55 -15.63
N LEU A 21 10.49 -5.77 -15.65
CA LEU A 21 11.48 -4.68 -15.70
C LEU A 21 11.63 -4.03 -17.08
N LYS A 22 10.97 -4.54 -18.13
CA LYS A 22 11.03 -3.96 -19.48
C LYS A 22 10.56 -2.51 -19.52
N ASP A 23 9.53 -2.16 -18.77
CA ASP A 23 9.10 -0.78 -18.61
C ASP A 23 10.05 -0.08 -17.62
N LYS A 24 11.13 0.46 -18.16
CA LYS A 24 12.18 1.10 -17.38
C LYS A 24 11.66 2.28 -16.56
N GLU A 25 10.81 3.11 -17.16
CA GLU A 25 10.28 4.29 -16.48
C GLU A 25 9.50 3.89 -15.22
N TYR A 26 8.60 2.93 -15.35
CA TYR A 26 7.82 2.45 -14.22
C TYR A 26 8.71 1.74 -13.19
N ALA A 27 9.61 0.87 -13.64
CA ALA A 27 10.53 0.16 -12.75
C ALA A 27 11.40 1.12 -11.91
N LEU A 28 11.87 2.22 -12.52
CA LEU A 28 12.64 3.23 -11.79
C LEU A 28 11.80 3.93 -10.72
N LYS A 29 10.52 4.18 -10.98
CA LYS A 29 9.60 4.72 -9.98
C LYS A 29 9.42 3.75 -8.80
N VAL A 30 9.22 2.47 -9.10
CA VAL A 30 9.06 1.43 -8.07
C VAL A 30 10.33 1.29 -7.22
N PHE A 31 11.49 1.20 -7.85
CA PHE A 31 12.77 1.12 -7.13
C PHE A 31 13.10 2.42 -6.38
N GLY A 32 12.50 3.54 -6.77
CA GLY A 32 12.71 4.83 -6.14
C GLY A 32 11.97 5.01 -4.81
N ILE A 33 11.03 4.13 -4.49
CA ILE A 33 10.24 4.23 -3.25
C ILE A 33 11.18 4.17 -2.04
N GLU A 34 11.09 5.15 -1.14
CA GLU A 34 11.89 5.31 0.08
C GLU A 34 13.39 5.60 -0.13
N ARG A 35 13.86 5.75 -1.36
CA ARG A 35 15.29 6.04 -1.59
C ARG A 35 15.74 7.41 -1.09
N GLY A 36 14.83 8.37 -1.01
CA GLY A 36 15.12 9.70 -0.49
C GLY A 36 15.17 9.80 1.03
N ASN A 37 14.86 8.75 1.75
CA ASN A 37 14.83 8.74 3.21
C ASN A 37 16.24 8.70 3.80
N LYS A 38 16.41 9.32 4.98
CA LYS A 38 17.69 9.29 5.71
C LYS A 38 18.14 7.86 6.07
N LYS A 39 17.16 6.94 6.24
CA LYS A 39 17.39 5.53 6.51
C LYS A 39 16.55 4.72 5.53
N PRO A 40 17.01 4.54 4.28
CA PRO A 40 16.27 3.74 3.31
C PRO A 40 16.15 2.29 3.77
N ARG A 41 15.03 1.65 3.41
CA ARG A 41 14.82 0.24 3.71
C ARG A 41 15.82 -0.61 2.94
N LYS A 42 16.29 -1.67 3.59
CA LYS A 42 17.21 -2.65 3.01
C LYS A 42 16.50 -4.00 2.88
N ASP A 43 15.39 -4.02 2.17
CA ASP A 43 14.56 -5.22 2.05
C ASP A 43 15.12 -6.19 0.99
N ILE A 44 15.97 -5.71 0.11
CA ILE A 44 16.54 -6.53 -0.98
C ILE A 44 17.95 -6.95 -0.59
N ALA A 45 18.06 -8.15 -0.01
CA ALA A 45 19.36 -8.73 0.34
C ALA A 45 19.97 -9.51 -0.84
N LYS A 46 19.15 -10.01 -1.76
CA LYS A 46 19.57 -10.79 -2.91
C LYS A 46 18.78 -10.38 -4.14
N TRP A 47 19.36 -10.55 -5.32
CA TRP A 47 18.63 -10.28 -6.57
C TRP A 47 17.41 -11.18 -6.74
N SER A 48 17.46 -12.41 -6.21
CA SER A 48 16.31 -13.33 -6.23
C SER A 48 15.09 -12.80 -5.43
N ASP A 49 15.30 -11.89 -4.49
CA ASP A 49 14.22 -11.31 -3.68
C ASP A 49 13.53 -10.12 -4.37
N VAL A 50 14.10 -9.61 -5.46
CA VAL A 50 13.58 -8.41 -6.13
C VAL A 50 12.14 -8.61 -6.58
N LYS A 51 11.83 -9.72 -7.25
CA LYS A 51 10.49 -10.01 -7.75
C LYS A 51 9.46 -9.99 -6.64
N GLU A 52 9.73 -10.66 -5.52
CA GLU A 52 8.82 -10.69 -4.38
C GLU A 52 8.58 -9.30 -3.80
N ASN A 53 9.64 -8.50 -3.71
CA ASN A 53 9.57 -7.18 -3.11
C ASN A 53 8.84 -6.14 -3.96
N ILE A 54 8.75 -6.33 -5.28
CA ILE A 54 8.14 -5.34 -6.18
C ILE A 54 6.90 -5.84 -6.92
N SER A 55 6.62 -7.15 -6.93
CA SER A 55 5.57 -7.74 -7.77
C SER A 55 4.18 -7.13 -7.51
N TYR A 56 3.85 -6.79 -6.26
CA TYR A 56 2.57 -6.18 -5.93
C TYR A 56 2.36 -4.81 -6.59
N MET A 57 3.42 -4.15 -7.05
CA MET A 57 3.33 -2.87 -7.75
C MET A 57 2.94 -3.03 -9.23
N TYR A 58 2.90 -4.25 -9.74
CA TYR A 58 2.55 -4.56 -11.13
C TYR A 58 1.17 -5.23 -11.16
N ASP A 59 0.22 -4.61 -11.84
CA ASP A 59 -1.17 -5.07 -11.84
C ASP A 59 -1.32 -6.53 -12.26
N SER A 60 -0.61 -6.96 -13.31
CA SER A 60 -0.68 -8.34 -13.78
C SER A 60 -0.28 -9.34 -12.69
N GLU A 61 0.83 -9.07 -12.00
CA GLU A 61 1.30 -9.94 -10.92
C GLU A 61 0.38 -9.84 -9.70
N PHE A 62 -0.04 -8.62 -9.34
CA PHE A 62 -0.90 -8.40 -8.20
C PHE A 62 -2.21 -9.17 -8.32
N TYR A 63 -2.93 -9.00 -9.43
CA TYR A 63 -4.24 -9.64 -9.61
C TYR A 63 -4.15 -11.16 -9.80
N ASN A 64 -3.03 -11.66 -10.33
CA ASN A 64 -2.84 -13.11 -10.49
C ASN A 64 -2.46 -13.81 -9.19
N ASN A 65 -1.86 -13.09 -8.23
CA ASN A 65 -1.30 -13.71 -7.02
C ASN A 65 -2.06 -13.39 -5.74
N VAL A 66 -3.00 -12.43 -5.76
CA VAL A 66 -3.81 -12.11 -4.57
C VAL A 66 -4.80 -13.23 -4.32
N GLN A 67 -4.63 -13.91 -3.18
CA GLN A 67 -5.54 -14.97 -2.72
C GLN A 67 -6.26 -14.56 -1.44
N GLU A 68 -5.60 -13.81 -0.57
CA GLU A 68 -6.14 -13.36 0.70
C GLU A 68 -5.75 -11.91 0.97
N TYR A 69 -6.63 -11.20 1.67
CA TYR A 69 -6.37 -9.87 2.20
C TYR A 69 -6.17 -9.99 3.72
N PRO A 70 -4.94 -9.79 4.22
CA PRO A 70 -4.64 -10.02 5.64
C PRO A 70 -5.09 -8.85 6.54
N TYR A 71 -6.38 -8.56 6.58
CA TYR A 71 -6.92 -7.55 7.49
C TYR A 71 -6.64 -7.93 8.93
N GLN A 72 -6.32 -6.94 9.75
CA GLN A 72 -5.93 -7.16 11.13
C GLN A 72 -7.13 -7.14 12.08
N PRO A 73 -7.04 -7.75 13.26
CA PRO A 73 -8.19 -7.88 14.18
C PRO A 73 -8.85 -6.58 14.60
N ALA A 74 -8.10 -5.47 14.67
CA ALA A 74 -8.63 -4.18 15.11
C ALA A 74 -9.75 -3.68 14.18
N ILE A 75 -9.61 -3.89 12.87
CA ILE A 75 -10.66 -3.57 11.88
C ILE A 75 -10.76 -4.76 10.93
N SER A 76 -11.63 -5.70 11.26
CA SER A 76 -11.87 -6.92 10.48
C SER A 76 -13.30 -7.05 9.98
N ASP A 77 -14.22 -6.21 10.46
CA ASP A 77 -15.61 -6.19 10.01
C ASP A 77 -15.70 -5.75 8.55
N LYS A 78 -16.39 -6.53 7.73
CA LYS A 78 -16.48 -6.30 6.28
C LYS A 78 -17.15 -4.97 5.94
N GLU A 79 -18.16 -4.57 6.68
CA GLU A 79 -18.85 -3.30 6.45
C GLU A 79 -17.96 -2.11 6.80
N ASP A 80 -17.22 -2.20 7.90
CA ASP A 80 -16.27 -1.16 8.30
C ASP A 80 -15.16 -1.00 7.26
N ILE A 81 -14.60 -2.10 6.79
CA ILE A 81 -13.55 -2.10 5.76
C ILE A 81 -14.08 -1.45 4.49
N SER A 82 -15.23 -1.88 4.01
CA SER A 82 -15.86 -1.34 2.81
C SER A 82 -16.10 0.17 2.93
N LYS A 83 -16.61 0.61 4.08
CA LYS A 83 -16.88 2.03 4.35
C LYS A 83 -15.59 2.86 4.37
N ILE A 84 -14.53 2.35 4.97
CA ILE A 84 -13.23 3.04 4.98
C ILE A 84 -12.72 3.23 3.56
N LEU A 85 -12.76 2.19 2.72
CA LEU A 85 -12.29 2.26 1.35
C LEU A 85 -13.11 3.26 0.52
N ASP A 86 -14.43 3.25 0.67
CA ASP A 86 -15.31 4.20 -0.02
C ASP A 86 -15.09 5.64 0.44
N LEU A 87 -15.04 5.88 1.74
CA LEU A 87 -14.79 7.21 2.30
C LEU A 87 -13.48 7.79 1.77
N TYR A 88 -12.41 6.98 1.80
CA TYR A 88 -11.11 7.46 1.40
C TYR A 88 -11.09 7.84 -0.08
N ILE A 89 -11.52 6.93 -0.96
CA ILE A 89 -11.40 7.15 -2.41
C ILE A 89 -12.40 8.21 -2.93
N GLU A 90 -13.59 8.28 -2.36
CA GLU A 90 -14.63 9.20 -2.83
C GLU A 90 -14.53 10.60 -2.23
N LYS A 91 -14.10 10.70 -0.97
CA LYS A 91 -14.15 11.98 -0.25
C LYS A 91 -12.76 12.60 0.00
N TYR A 92 -11.75 11.80 0.22
CA TYR A 92 -10.46 12.32 0.71
C TYR A 92 -9.30 12.21 -0.25
N TYR A 93 -9.26 11.18 -1.09
CA TYR A 93 -8.09 10.98 -1.95
C TYR A 93 -7.93 12.11 -2.97
N ASP A 94 -6.71 12.67 -3.01
CA ASP A 94 -6.28 13.64 -4.01
C ASP A 94 -4.82 13.36 -4.34
N GLU A 95 -4.54 13.07 -5.61
CA GLU A 95 -3.19 12.75 -6.08
C GLU A 95 -2.20 13.92 -5.93
N ASN A 96 -2.70 15.13 -5.76
CA ASN A 96 -1.90 16.32 -5.60
C ASN A 96 -1.54 16.66 -4.15
N ASP A 97 -2.04 15.88 -3.19
CA ASP A 97 -1.72 16.10 -1.78
C ASP A 97 -0.25 15.81 -1.50
N ASP A 98 0.36 16.64 -0.65
CA ASP A 98 1.65 16.29 -0.06
C ASP A 98 1.46 15.21 1.03
N LYS A 99 2.55 14.66 1.52
CA LYS A 99 2.50 13.55 2.48
C LYS A 99 1.77 13.90 3.77
N GLN A 100 1.96 15.11 4.29
CA GLN A 100 1.30 15.55 5.52
C GLN A 100 -0.20 15.67 5.32
N THR A 101 -0.66 16.31 4.25
CA THR A 101 -2.07 16.45 3.92
C THR A 101 -2.71 15.08 3.68
N TRP A 102 -2.02 14.22 2.95
CA TRP A 102 -2.45 12.84 2.74
C TRP A 102 -2.69 12.10 4.07
N PHE A 103 -1.76 12.22 5.01
CA PHE A 103 -1.89 11.54 6.30
C PHE A 103 -3.00 12.17 7.16
N ASP A 104 -3.13 13.49 7.14
CA ASP A 104 -4.20 14.19 7.86
C ASP A 104 -5.59 13.73 7.38
N LYS A 105 -5.74 13.46 6.10
CA LYS A 105 -6.99 12.94 5.54
C LYS A 105 -7.29 11.50 6.01
N ILE A 106 -6.27 10.68 6.24
CA ILE A 106 -6.46 9.35 6.85
C ILE A 106 -6.95 9.50 8.29
N LYS A 107 -6.44 10.49 9.03
CA LYS A 107 -6.97 10.82 10.36
C LYS A 107 -8.44 11.23 10.30
N ASP A 108 -8.83 11.98 9.28
CA ASP A 108 -10.22 12.38 9.09
C ASP A 108 -11.13 11.18 8.81
N VAL A 109 -10.67 10.20 8.05
CA VAL A 109 -11.38 8.93 7.86
C VAL A 109 -11.58 8.23 9.22
N ALA A 110 -10.52 8.16 10.03
CA ALA A 110 -10.59 7.57 11.36
C ALA A 110 -11.66 8.25 12.21
N GLU A 111 -11.68 9.59 12.21
CA GLU A 111 -12.69 10.38 12.95
C GLU A 111 -14.11 10.10 12.47
N GLU A 112 -14.34 10.06 11.17
CA GLU A 112 -15.68 9.74 10.62
C GLU A 112 -16.14 8.33 10.96
N MET A 113 -15.22 7.40 11.16
CA MET A 113 -15.53 6.04 11.60
C MET A 113 -15.76 5.94 13.12
N GLY A 114 -15.55 7.02 13.86
CA GLY A 114 -15.62 6.99 15.32
C GLY A 114 -14.36 6.42 15.98
N TYR A 115 -13.26 6.36 15.27
CA TYR A 115 -11.96 5.88 15.77
C TYR A 115 -11.11 7.06 16.25
N ALA A 116 -10.07 6.77 17.03
CA ALA A 116 -9.14 7.80 17.47
C ALA A 116 -8.27 8.31 16.29
N LYS A 117 -8.15 9.63 16.17
CA LYS A 117 -7.30 10.27 15.16
C LYS A 117 -5.82 10.09 15.44
N GLU A 118 -5.45 9.87 16.69
CA GLU A 118 -4.06 9.74 17.15
C GLU A 118 -3.89 8.46 17.95
N VAL A 119 -2.77 7.77 17.75
CA VAL A 119 -2.43 6.59 18.55
C VAL A 119 -2.32 6.96 20.03
N LYS A 120 -1.77 8.13 20.33
CA LYS A 120 -1.64 8.64 21.69
C LYS A 120 -3.01 8.78 22.37
N GLU A 121 -3.99 9.31 21.66
CA GLU A 121 -5.35 9.45 22.17
C GLU A 121 -5.99 8.09 22.45
N PHE A 122 -5.79 7.14 21.54
CA PHE A 122 -6.27 5.76 21.71
C PHE A 122 -5.70 5.12 22.98
N LYS A 123 -4.40 5.26 23.21
CA LYS A 123 -3.74 4.70 24.39
C LYS A 123 -4.11 5.38 25.68
N ALA A 124 -4.38 6.70 25.63
CA ALA A 124 -4.76 7.48 26.81
C ALA A 124 -6.18 7.19 27.29
N ASN A 125 -7.05 6.65 26.42
CA ASN A 125 -8.46 6.40 26.70
C ASN A 125 -8.84 4.94 26.42
N PRO A 126 -8.32 3.97 27.22
CA PRO A 126 -8.59 2.55 26.99
C PRO A 126 -10.09 2.26 26.96
N GLY A 127 -10.54 1.52 25.97
CA GLY A 127 -11.94 1.12 25.80
C GLY A 127 -12.85 2.19 25.20
N MET A 128 -12.37 3.42 24.99
CA MET A 128 -13.17 4.48 24.38
C MET A 128 -13.32 4.32 22.87
N TYR A 129 -12.28 3.85 22.21
CA TYR A 129 -12.25 3.70 20.76
C TYR A 129 -12.03 2.24 20.37
N LYS A 130 -12.71 1.80 19.30
CA LYS A 130 -12.52 0.46 18.73
C LYS A 130 -11.16 0.34 18.05
N ALA A 131 -10.70 1.43 17.42
CA ALA A 131 -9.48 1.44 16.60
C ALA A 131 -8.91 2.87 16.53
N HIS A 132 -7.79 3.03 15.83
CA HIS A 132 -7.13 4.32 15.65
C HIS A 132 -6.63 4.49 14.21
N VAL A 133 -6.02 5.65 13.91
CA VAL A 133 -5.54 6.00 12.57
C VAL A 133 -4.58 4.96 11.99
N GLY A 134 -3.72 4.36 12.80
CA GLY A 134 -2.81 3.30 12.33
C GLY A 134 -3.54 2.08 11.81
N ASP A 135 -4.68 1.74 12.41
CA ASP A 135 -5.52 0.62 11.97
C ASP A 135 -6.22 0.95 10.65
N VAL A 136 -6.65 2.20 10.47
CA VAL A 136 -7.20 2.66 9.18
C VAL A 136 -6.13 2.59 8.09
N SER A 137 -4.92 3.05 8.38
CA SER A 137 -3.79 2.95 7.45
C SER A 137 -3.53 1.50 7.04
N THR A 138 -3.62 0.57 7.98
CA THR A 138 -3.45 -0.86 7.71
C THR A 138 -4.53 -1.38 6.76
N VAL A 139 -5.79 -0.98 6.95
CA VAL A 139 -6.89 -1.36 6.03
C VAL A 139 -6.58 -0.88 4.61
N LEU A 140 -6.19 0.37 4.45
CA LEU A 140 -5.85 0.94 3.14
C LEU A 140 -4.68 0.19 2.50
N ARG A 141 -3.62 -0.09 3.28
CA ARG A 141 -2.43 -0.80 2.81
C ARG A 141 -2.77 -2.22 2.36
N VAL A 142 -3.55 -2.94 3.14
CA VAL A 142 -3.95 -4.32 2.83
C VAL A 142 -4.80 -4.34 1.54
N ALA A 143 -5.78 -3.45 1.43
CA ALA A 143 -6.60 -3.38 0.22
C ALA A 143 -5.77 -3.03 -1.02
N LEU A 144 -4.75 -2.20 -0.84
CA LEU A 144 -3.89 -1.72 -1.93
C LEU A 144 -2.85 -2.75 -2.38
N THR A 145 -2.30 -3.53 -1.44
CA THR A 145 -1.11 -4.37 -1.67
C THR A 145 -1.30 -5.84 -1.29
N ALA A 146 -2.36 -6.19 -0.59
CA ALA A 146 -2.58 -7.49 0.06
C ALA A 146 -1.45 -7.86 1.03
N ARG A 147 -0.81 -6.85 1.63
CA ARG A 147 0.28 -6.99 2.61
C ARG A 147 0.07 -6.06 3.79
N THR A 148 0.55 -6.46 4.95
CA THR A 148 0.55 -5.61 6.16
C THR A 148 1.82 -4.78 6.28
N ASN A 149 2.91 -5.23 5.67
CA ASN A 149 4.21 -4.56 5.72
C ASN A 149 4.71 -4.27 4.31
N THR A 150 4.89 -3.00 4.00
CA THR A 150 5.38 -2.51 2.71
C THR A 150 6.26 -1.28 2.95
N PRO A 151 6.97 -0.82 1.92
CA PRO A 151 7.52 0.55 1.94
C PRO A 151 6.45 1.62 2.12
N ASP A 152 6.85 2.88 2.14
CA ASP A 152 5.99 4.04 2.38
C ASP A 152 4.73 4.02 1.51
N MET A 153 3.56 4.01 2.14
CA MET A 153 2.27 3.89 1.44
C MET A 153 1.95 5.13 0.60
N TYR A 154 2.34 6.32 1.07
CA TYR A 154 2.15 7.54 0.28
C TYR A 154 2.88 7.43 -1.07
N GLU A 155 4.14 7.01 -1.04
CA GLU A 155 4.94 6.85 -2.27
C GLU A 155 4.37 5.73 -3.16
N ILE A 156 3.89 4.63 -2.57
CA ILE A 156 3.21 3.56 -3.32
C ILE A 156 2.00 4.14 -4.06
N MET A 157 1.17 4.92 -3.38
CA MET A 157 -0.02 5.55 -3.99
C MET A 157 0.36 6.52 -5.11
N GLN A 158 1.44 7.29 -4.93
CA GLN A 158 1.93 8.20 -5.98
C GLN A 158 2.36 7.44 -7.23
N VAL A 159 3.02 6.31 -7.07
CA VAL A 159 3.47 5.48 -8.20
C VAL A 159 2.28 4.80 -8.89
N LEU A 160 1.32 4.26 -8.14
CA LEU A 160 0.14 3.60 -8.70
C LEU A 160 -0.78 4.57 -9.43
N GLY A 161 -1.06 5.72 -8.85
CA GLY A 161 -2.00 6.70 -9.38
C GLY A 161 -3.46 6.36 -9.10
N LYS A 162 -4.33 7.36 -9.28
CA LYS A 162 -5.73 7.32 -8.91
C LYS A 162 -6.50 6.13 -9.48
N ASP A 163 -6.38 5.87 -10.77
CA ASP A 163 -7.18 4.84 -11.44
C ASP A 163 -6.87 3.44 -10.92
N ARG A 164 -5.58 3.15 -10.71
CA ARG A 164 -5.16 1.84 -10.18
C ARG A 164 -5.52 1.68 -8.72
N ILE A 165 -5.42 2.75 -7.92
CA ILE A 165 -5.84 2.73 -6.52
C ILE A 165 -7.34 2.42 -6.43
N ALA A 166 -8.16 3.15 -7.21
CA ALA A 166 -9.61 2.96 -7.21
C ALA A 166 -9.99 1.53 -7.63
N LYS A 167 -9.33 1.00 -8.65
CA LYS A 167 -9.57 -0.38 -9.11
C LYS A 167 -9.18 -1.41 -8.05
N ARG A 168 -8.05 -1.23 -7.39
CA ARG A 168 -7.61 -2.14 -6.33
C ARG A 168 -8.56 -2.14 -5.15
N PHE A 169 -9.09 -0.97 -4.77
CA PHE A 169 -10.10 -0.87 -3.70
C PHE A 169 -11.42 -1.53 -4.10
N GLU A 170 -11.84 -1.35 -5.35
CA GLU A 170 -13.05 -2.00 -5.86
C GLU A 170 -12.94 -3.53 -5.79
N ILE A 171 -11.82 -4.08 -6.25
CA ILE A 171 -11.57 -5.53 -6.21
C ILE A 171 -11.47 -6.02 -4.76
N ALA A 172 -10.84 -5.27 -3.88
CA ALA A 172 -10.77 -5.62 -2.46
C ALA A 172 -12.18 -5.67 -1.83
N LYS A 173 -13.07 -4.72 -2.19
CA LYS A 173 -14.47 -4.74 -1.72
C LYS A 173 -15.23 -5.95 -2.27
N GLU A 174 -15.04 -6.29 -3.54
CA GLU A 174 -15.66 -7.49 -4.12
C GLU A 174 -15.23 -8.76 -3.36
N ASN A 175 -13.97 -8.82 -2.94
CA ASN A 175 -13.45 -9.94 -2.15
C ASN A 175 -14.13 -10.06 -0.76
N LEU A 176 -14.67 -8.97 -0.23
CA LEU A 176 -15.40 -8.98 1.05
C LEU A 176 -16.78 -9.63 0.95
N LYS A 177 -17.33 -9.72 -0.25
CA LYS A 177 -18.61 -10.38 -0.48
C LYS A 177 -18.45 -11.89 -0.46
#